data_2bf34a233f58ff40187eb5a38086780f
#
_entry.id   2bf34a233f58ff40187eb5a38086780f
#
_cell.length_a   1.000
_cell.length_b   1.000
_cell.length_c   1.000
_cell.angle_alpha   90.00
_cell.angle_beta   90.00
_cell.angle_gamma   90.00
#
_symmetry.space_group_name_H-M   'P 1'
#
loop_
_entity.id
_entity.type
_entity.pdbx_description
1 polymer ?
#
loop_
_entity_poly.entity_id
_entity_poly.type
_entity_poly.pdbx_seq_one_letter_code
_entity_poly.pdbx_strand_id
1 'polypeptide(L)'
;IIEYHGTLFAAWYNCEEKELIGPTPIRQKRSKDGGKTWSDIETVAEDQTGKILFCPPVYGICEDKLYMLINEMVSADHIHALDLYVFQEEKDCFEFLWSKPIPFKLNTNVYKMANGKLLLPGRIAELDGFPNTPAVLISDSGKIDDDWRLVYIQENGDLPDGSKLVHPEITAIIEDNKIAMFSRDDERKVPLVYLSQDYGETWSDAFSYDIPFSDSKIYAGTLSDGRN
;
A
#
# COMPACT_ATOMS: atom_id res chain seq x y z
N ILE A 1 -0.65 -7.51 -8.02
CA ILE A 1 -0.98 -7.78 -9.43
C ILE A 1 -2.03 -6.78 -9.88
N ILE A 2 -1.89 -6.28 -11.12
CA ILE A 2 -2.88 -5.39 -11.75
C ILE A 2 -3.01 -5.75 -13.24
N GLU A 3 -4.17 -5.51 -13.83
CA GLU A 3 -4.37 -5.56 -15.28
C GLU A 3 -4.32 -4.14 -15.85
N TYR A 4 -3.52 -3.96 -16.90
CA TYR A 4 -3.44 -2.72 -17.64
C TYR A 4 -3.32 -3.01 -19.13
N HIS A 5 -4.24 -2.48 -19.95
CA HIS A 5 -4.34 -2.70 -21.40
C HIS A 5 -4.22 -4.17 -21.82
N GLY A 6 -4.95 -5.06 -21.11
CA GLY A 6 -4.97 -6.52 -21.40
C GLY A 6 -3.71 -7.27 -20.97
N THR A 7 -2.78 -6.62 -20.29
CA THR A 7 -1.57 -7.22 -19.73
C THR A 7 -1.65 -7.25 -18.22
N LEU A 8 -1.41 -8.42 -17.62
CA LEU A 8 -1.23 -8.54 -16.17
C LEU A 8 0.21 -8.16 -15.80
N PHE A 9 0.35 -7.30 -14.80
CA PHE A 9 1.61 -6.93 -14.17
C PHE A 9 1.65 -7.48 -12.75
N ALA A 10 2.70 -8.20 -12.39
CA ALA A 10 2.92 -8.75 -11.06
C ALA A 10 4.28 -8.29 -10.54
N ALA A 11 4.31 -7.51 -9.46
CA ALA A 11 5.53 -7.04 -8.84
C ALA A 11 5.68 -7.56 -7.41
N TRP A 12 6.93 -7.67 -6.99
CA TRP A 12 7.32 -8.05 -5.63
C TRP A 12 8.67 -7.43 -5.27
N TYR A 13 8.95 -7.28 -3.99
CA TYR A 13 10.29 -7.03 -3.51
C TYR A 13 11.03 -8.37 -3.38
N ASN A 14 12.24 -8.42 -3.89
CA ASN A 14 13.01 -9.65 -4.01
C ASN A 14 14.12 -9.69 -2.96
N CYS A 15 13.92 -10.48 -1.91
CA CYS A 15 14.92 -10.71 -0.88
C CYS A 15 15.73 -11.98 -1.21
N GLU A 16 17.04 -11.91 -1.10
CA GLU A 16 17.91 -13.06 -1.41
C GLU A 16 17.86 -14.14 -0.33
N GLU A 17 17.84 -13.76 0.94
CA GLU A 17 17.86 -14.70 2.07
C GLU A 17 16.62 -14.57 2.95
N LYS A 18 16.45 -13.41 3.58
CA LYS A 18 15.35 -13.09 4.49
C LYS A 18 14.74 -11.76 4.13
N GLU A 19 13.49 -11.56 4.57
CA GLU A 19 12.76 -10.32 4.37
C GLU A 19 13.57 -9.11 4.87
N LEU A 20 13.79 -8.14 3.96
CA LEU A 20 14.51 -6.88 4.21
C LEU A 20 15.95 -7.05 4.76
N ILE A 21 16.61 -8.13 4.42
CA ILE A 21 18.04 -8.34 4.68
C ILE A 21 18.79 -8.37 3.35
N GLY A 22 19.81 -7.51 3.22
CA GLY A 22 20.54 -7.31 1.98
C GLY A 22 19.76 -6.49 0.94
N PRO A 23 20.25 -6.40 -0.29
CA PRO A 23 19.57 -5.69 -1.37
C PRO A 23 18.16 -6.26 -1.60
N THR A 24 17.18 -5.37 -1.71
CA THR A 24 15.78 -5.74 -2.00
C THR A 24 15.28 -4.98 -3.22
N PRO A 25 15.67 -5.38 -4.44
CA PRO A 25 15.15 -4.77 -5.65
C PRO A 25 13.67 -5.07 -5.84
N ILE A 26 12.97 -4.20 -6.54
CA ILE A 26 11.63 -4.47 -7.04
C ILE A 26 11.73 -5.17 -8.38
N ARG A 27 11.18 -6.36 -8.43
CA ARG A 27 11.10 -7.21 -9.62
C ARG A 27 9.64 -7.29 -10.07
N GLN A 28 9.44 -7.51 -11.36
CA GLN A 28 8.12 -7.77 -11.94
C GLN A 28 8.18 -8.82 -13.05
N LYS A 29 7.01 -9.36 -13.35
CA LYS A 29 6.71 -10.14 -14.55
C LYS A 29 5.41 -9.66 -15.16
N ARG A 30 5.26 -9.90 -16.47
CA ARG A 30 4.06 -9.54 -17.24
C ARG A 30 3.47 -10.76 -17.92
N SER A 31 2.14 -10.80 -18.03
CA SER A 31 1.42 -11.84 -18.77
C SER A 31 0.41 -11.23 -19.73
N LYS A 32 0.40 -11.66 -20.99
CA LYS A 32 -0.52 -11.23 -22.04
C LYS A 32 -1.63 -12.26 -22.34
N ASP A 33 -1.68 -13.33 -21.59
CA ASP A 33 -2.60 -14.47 -21.81
C ASP A 33 -3.42 -14.86 -20.57
N GLY A 34 -3.66 -13.88 -19.68
CA GLY A 34 -4.46 -14.07 -18.48
C GLY A 34 -3.74 -14.89 -17.39
N GLY A 35 -2.40 -14.79 -17.32
CA GLY A 35 -1.58 -15.44 -16.30
C GLY A 35 -1.15 -16.86 -16.61
N LYS A 36 -1.40 -17.36 -17.83
CA LYS A 36 -0.97 -18.71 -18.23
C LYS A 36 0.53 -18.79 -18.48
N THR A 37 1.10 -17.77 -19.10
CA THR A 37 2.56 -17.62 -19.27
C THR A 37 2.99 -16.23 -18.80
N TRP A 38 4.27 -16.13 -18.40
CA TRP A 38 4.84 -14.91 -17.85
C TRP A 38 6.17 -14.58 -18.53
N SER A 39 6.48 -13.30 -18.67
CA SER A 39 7.75 -12.79 -19.18
C SER A 39 8.92 -13.25 -18.32
N ASP A 40 10.14 -13.00 -18.80
CA ASP A 40 11.32 -12.98 -17.94
C ASP A 40 11.16 -11.95 -16.82
N ILE A 41 12.01 -12.07 -15.80
CA ILE A 41 12.02 -11.13 -14.67
C ILE A 41 12.58 -9.78 -15.14
N GLU A 42 11.85 -8.73 -14.87
CA GLU A 42 12.26 -7.34 -15.11
C GLU A 42 12.57 -6.65 -13.78
N THR A 43 13.54 -5.76 -13.76
CA THR A 43 13.86 -4.92 -12.60
C THR A 43 13.22 -3.56 -12.77
N VAL A 44 12.42 -3.14 -11.79
CA VAL A 44 11.79 -1.81 -11.75
C VAL A 44 12.64 -0.82 -10.95
N ALA A 45 13.07 -1.20 -9.76
CA ALA A 45 13.92 -0.41 -8.90
C ALA A 45 14.99 -1.27 -8.25
N GLU A 46 16.22 -0.76 -8.20
CA GLU A 46 17.36 -1.44 -7.59
C GLU A 46 18.40 -0.40 -7.15
N ASP A 47 18.90 -0.54 -5.93
CA ASP A 47 20.06 0.21 -5.47
C ASP A 47 21.32 -0.65 -5.54
N GLN A 48 22.19 -0.33 -6.49
CA GLN A 48 23.48 -1.02 -6.69
C GLN A 48 24.46 -0.86 -5.52
N THR A 49 24.22 0.13 -4.65
CA THR A 49 25.09 0.36 -3.46
C THR A 49 24.69 -0.54 -2.28
N GLY A 50 23.51 -1.18 -2.34
CA GLY A 50 22.96 -2.00 -1.27
C GLY A 50 22.58 -1.24 0.01
N LYS A 51 22.46 0.10 -0.07
CA LYS A 51 22.09 0.96 1.06
C LYS A 51 20.59 1.19 1.17
N ILE A 52 19.88 1.05 0.06
CA ILE A 52 18.45 1.26 -0.04
C ILE A 52 17.75 -0.09 -0.22
N LEU A 53 16.71 -0.30 0.57
CA LEU A 53 15.82 -1.43 0.49
C LEU A 53 14.48 -0.94 -0.06
N PHE A 54 13.94 -1.60 -1.08
CA PHE A 54 12.64 -1.24 -1.65
C PHE A 54 11.57 -2.24 -1.20
N CYS A 55 10.49 -1.75 -0.54
CA CYS A 55 9.39 -2.60 -0.04
C CYS A 55 8.22 -1.79 0.53
N PRO A 56 6.96 -2.16 0.24
CA PRO A 56 6.48 -2.99 -0.85
C PRO A 56 6.22 -2.18 -2.13
N PRO A 57 6.00 -2.81 -3.30
CA PRO A 57 5.44 -2.15 -4.47
C PRO A 57 3.91 -2.17 -4.43
N VAL A 58 3.28 -1.07 -4.85
CA VAL A 58 1.83 -0.95 -5.03
C VAL A 58 1.54 -0.33 -6.39
N TYR A 59 0.73 -0.99 -7.19
CA TYR A 59 0.28 -0.44 -8.47
C TYR A 59 -0.92 0.48 -8.29
N GLY A 60 -1.05 1.46 -9.21
CA GLY A 60 -2.24 2.29 -9.38
C GLY A 60 -2.45 2.66 -10.82
N ILE A 61 -3.71 2.80 -11.23
CA ILE A 61 -4.07 3.32 -12.55
C ILE A 61 -4.81 4.64 -12.37
N CYS A 62 -4.37 5.66 -13.07
CA CYS A 62 -5.00 6.98 -13.06
C CYS A 62 -4.85 7.64 -14.43
N GLU A 63 -5.93 8.22 -14.97
CA GLU A 63 -5.93 8.90 -16.28
C GLU A 63 -5.29 8.04 -17.38
N ASP A 64 -5.66 6.76 -17.43
CA ASP A 64 -5.15 5.76 -18.39
C ASP A 64 -3.62 5.58 -18.38
N LYS A 65 -2.98 5.80 -17.24
CA LYS A 65 -1.56 5.55 -17.00
C LYS A 65 -1.38 4.57 -15.86
N LEU A 66 -0.43 3.66 -16.00
CA LEU A 66 -0.02 2.73 -14.96
C LEU A 66 1.13 3.33 -14.15
N TYR A 67 0.95 3.35 -12.83
CA TYR A 67 1.94 3.81 -11.86
C TYR A 67 2.35 2.68 -10.92
N MET A 68 3.52 2.82 -10.31
CA MET A 68 3.98 2.00 -9.19
C MET A 68 4.52 2.90 -8.09
N LEU A 69 3.94 2.77 -6.90
CA LEU A 69 4.43 3.38 -5.68
C LEU A 69 5.30 2.36 -4.94
N ILE A 70 6.43 2.80 -4.39
CA ILE A 70 7.40 1.93 -3.72
C ILE A 70 7.90 2.65 -2.47
N ASN A 71 7.99 1.96 -1.33
CA ASN A 71 8.72 2.52 -0.20
C ASN A 71 10.22 2.32 -0.39
N GLU A 72 10.96 3.40 -0.21
CA GLU A 72 12.40 3.43 -0.03
C GLU A 72 12.73 3.34 1.46
N MET A 73 13.52 2.35 1.85
CA MET A 73 13.87 2.09 3.24
C MET A 73 15.39 2.05 3.40
N VAL A 74 15.92 2.60 4.49
CA VAL A 74 17.36 2.53 4.83
C VAL A 74 17.69 1.38 5.77
N SER A 75 16.69 0.75 6.33
CA SER A 75 16.75 -0.51 7.09
C SER A 75 15.37 -1.14 7.15
N ALA A 76 15.27 -2.37 7.66
CA ALA A 76 13.98 -3.04 7.89
C ALA A 76 13.02 -2.22 8.76
N ASP A 77 13.55 -1.38 9.64
CA ASP A 77 12.81 -0.62 10.65
C ASP A 77 12.78 0.90 10.36
N HIS A 78 13.24 1.34 9.17
CA HIS A 78 13.29 2.77 8.87
C HIS A 78 12.90 3.09 7.42
N ILE A 79 11.71 3.67 7.27
CA ILE A 79 11.20 4.21 5.99
C ILE A 79 11.89 5.54 5.73
N HIS A 80 12.44 5.71 4.54
CA HIS A 80 13.10 6.95 4.10
C HIS A 80 12.17 7.80 3.24
N ALA A 81 11.56 7.21 2.23
CA ALA A 81 10.72 7.93 1.29
C ALA A 81 9.64 7.04 0.65
N LEU A 82 8.73 7.70 -0.05
CA LEU A 82 7.79 7.12 -0.98
C LEU A 82 8.19 7.54 -2.38
N ASP A 83 8.50 6.56 -3.22
CA ASP A 83 8.89 6.73 -4.61
C ASP A 83 7.72 6.48 -5.54
N LEU A 84 7.64 7.22 -6.63
CA LEU A 84 6.68 7.00 -7.71
C LEU A 84 7.39 6.73 -9.03
N TYR A 85 6.92 5.69 -9.71
CA TYR A 85 7.30 5.31 -11.06
C TYR A 85 6.07 5.32 -11.97
N VAL A 86 6.25 5.62 -13.25
CA VAL A 86 5.21 5.54 -14.28
C VAL A 86 5.66 4.60 -15.40
N PHE A 87 4.73 3.77 -15.87
CA PHE A 87 4.99 2.91 -17.02
C PHE A 87 4.94 3.72 -18.31
N GLN A 88 6.02 3.68 -19.06
CA GLN A 88 6.16 4.33 -20.37
C GLN A 88 5.94 3.29 -21.45
N GLU A 89 4.79 3.32 -22.12
CA GLU A 89 4.45 2.33 -23.14
C GLU A 89 5.43 2.32 -24.32
N GLU A 90 5.90 3.49 -24.76
CA GLU A 90 6.86 3.61 -25.85
C GLU A 90 8.23 2.99 -25.54
N LYS A 91 8.61 2.96 -24.27
CA LYS A 91 9.87 2.40 -23.78
C LYS A 91 9.70 1.01 -23.18
N ASP A 92 8.46 0.59 -22.99
CA ASP A 92 8.07 -0.70 -22.40
C ASP A 92 8.68 -0.93 -21.00
N CYS A 93 8.84 0.12 -20.19
CA CYS A 93 9.44 0.06 -18.86
C CYS A 93 8.87 1.12 -17.90
N PHE A 94 9.09 0.92 -16.60
CA PHE A 94 8.81 1.93 -15.59
C PHE A 94 9.94 2.97 -15.53
N GLU A 95 9.57 4.25 -15.46
CA GLU A 95 10.49 5.37 -15.24
C GLU A 95 10.17 6.05 -13.90
N PHE A 96 11.22 6.40 -13.18
CA PHE A 96 11.13 7.14 -11.93
C PHE A 96 10.59 8.56 -12.19
N LEU A 97 9.63 9.00 -11.37
CA LEU A 97 9.07 10.35 -11.42
C LEU A 97 9.54 11.24 -10.27
N TRP A 98 9.32 10.78 -9.03
CA TRP A 98 9.69 11.55 -7.85
C TRP A 98 9.87 10.64 -6.62
N SER A 99 10.59 11.18 -5.64
CA SER A 99 10.70 10.66 -4.27
C SER A 99 10.24 11.73 -3.29
N LYS A 100 9.39 11.37 -2.34
CA LYS A 100 8.88 12.28 -1.30
C LYS A 100 9.12 11.68 0.08
N PRO A 101 9.69 12.44 1.04
CA PRO A 101 9.97 11.95 2.39
C PRO A 101 8.68 11.89 3.22
N ILE A 102 7.74 11.05 2.82
CA ILE A 102 6.49 10.82 3.52
C ILE A 102 6.69 9.62 4.46
N PRO A 103 6.49 9.78 5.78
CA PRO A 103 6.68 8.71 6.77
C PRO A 103 5.51 7.71 6.73
N PHE A 104 5.36 7.00 5.64
CA PHE A 104 4.19 6.18 5.36
C PHE A 104 4.59 4.87 4.68
N LYS A 105 4.20 3.75 5.26
CA LYS A 105 4.41 2.43 4.68
C LYS A 105 3.17 1.96 3.94
N LEU A 106 3.36 1.61 2.68
CA LEU A 106 2.33 1.11 1.79
C LEU A 106 1.76 -0.23 2.28
N ASN A 107 0.44 -0.41 2.16
CA ASN A 107 -0.17 -1.70 2.49
C ASN A 107 -0.95 -2.32 1.33
N THR A 108 -1.76 -1.57 0.62
CA THR A 108 -2.68 -2.10 -0.38
C THR A 108 -2.84 -1.16 -1.57
N ASN A 109 -3.89 -1.31 -2.36
CA ASN A 109 -4.12 -0.63 -3.62
C ASN A 109 -4.39 0.87 -3.46
N VAL A 110 -4.22 1.63 -4.56
CA VAL A 110 -4.79 2.96 -4.74
C VAL A 110 -6.26 2.80 -5.08
N TYR A 111 -7.14 3.46 -4.33
CA TYR A 111 -8.59 3.45 -4.54
C TYR A 111 -9.07 4.80 -5.05
N LYS A 112 -9.91 4.78 -6.09
CA LYS A 112 -10.63 5.99 -6.53
C LYS A 112 -11.94 6.06 -5.79
N MET A 113 -12.17 7.17 -5.08
CA MET A 113 -13.40 7.43 -4.33
C MET A 113 -14.46 8.12 -5.20
N ALA A 114 -15.74 8.05 -4.78
CA ALA A 114 -16.85 8.62 -5.52
C ALA A 114 -16.78 10.17 -5.67
N ASN A 115 -16.09 10.85 -4.75
CA ASN A 115 -15.82 12.29 -4.84
C ASN A 115 -14.68 12.66 -5.80
N GLY A 116 -14.09 11.68 -6.49
CA GLY A 116 -13.00 11.86 -7.45
C GLY A 116 -11.59 11.85 -6.85
N LYS A 117 -11.45 11.97 -5.53
CA LYS A 117 -10.16 11.87 -4.84
C LYS A 117 -9.62 10.44 -4.86
N LEU A 118 -8.32 10.27 -4.59
CA LEU A 118 -7.70 8.95 -4.40
C LEU A 118 -7.40 8.71 -2.92
N LEU A 119 -7.54 7.45 -2.51
CA LEU A 119 -7.17 6.97 -1.18
C LEU A 119 -6.10 5.88 -1.32
N LEU A 120 -5.06 5.95 -0.50
CA LEU A 120 -4.01 4.93 -0.42
C LEU A 120 -3.86 4.51 1.04
N PRO A 121 -4.35 3.32 1.41
CA PRO A 121 -4.20 2.80 2.77
C PRO A 121 -2.78 2.35 3.07
N GLY A 122 -2.35 2.60 4.30
CA GLY A 122 -1.06 2.18 4.81
C GLY A 122 -0.94 2.46 6.30
N ARG A 123 0.27 2.69 6.76
CA ARG A 123 0.55 2.95 8.17
C ARG A 123 1.74 3.87 8.36
N ILE A 124 1.78 4.54 9.50
CA ILE A 124 3.02 5.08 10.06
C ILE A 124 3.64 3.94 10.85
N ALA A 125 4.83 3.55 10.52
CA ALA A 125 5.55 2.48 11.18
C ALA A 125 7.04 2.62 10.92
N GLU A 126 7.84 1.99 11.79
CA GLU A 126 9.27 1.85 11.54
C GLU A 126 9.97 3.21 11.37
N LEU A 127 9.59 4.17 12.23
CA LEU A 127 10.15 5.52 12.30
C LEU A 127 10.39 5.90 13.76
N ASP A 128 11.62 6.31 14.06
CA ASP A 128 11.98 6.78 15.39
C ASP A 128 11.11 8.00 15.79
N GLY A 129 10.45 7.89 16.95
CA GLY A 129 9.59 8.93 17.49
C GLY A 129 8.16 8.98 16.94
N PHE A 130 7.79 8.04 16.05
CA PHE A 130 6.43 7.90 15.55
C PHE A 130 5.80 6.59 16.03
N PRO A 131 4.50 6.61 16.40
CA PRO A 131 3.81 5.38 16.78
C PRO A 131 3.54 4.50 15.57
N ASN A 132 3.45 3.17 15.79
CA ASN A 132 2.85 2.29 14.81
C ASN A 132 1.34 2.54 14.80
N THR A 133 0.83 3.16 13.75
CA THR A 133 -0.59 3.50 13.64
C THR A 133 -1.08 3.41 12.19
N PRO A 134 -2.33 2.95 11.97
CA PRO A 134 -2.91 2.95 10.64
C PRO A 134 -3.13 4.40 10.16
N ALA A 135 -2.90 4.61 8.89
CA ALA A 135 -3.05 5.91 8.25
C ALA A 135 -3.45 5.76 6.78
N VAL A 136 -3.88 6.83 6.17
CA VAL A 136 -4.14 6.89 4.73
C VAL A 136 -3.44 8.10 4.13
N LEU A 137 -3.06 7.98 2.86
CA LEU A 137 -2.74 9.13 2.02
C LEU A 137 -3.96 9.45 1.15
N ILE A 138 -4.30 10.73 1.04
CA ILE A 138 -5.40 11.22 0.20
C ILE A 138 -4.81 12.17 -0.84
N SER A 139 -5.03 11.87 -2.14
CA SER A 139 -4.78 12.82 -3.21
C SER A 139 -6.05 13.60 -3.47
N ASP A 140 -6.06 14.87 -3.09
CA ASP A 140 -7.22 15.76 -3.23
C ASP A 140 -7.49 16.13 -4.69
N SER A 141 -6.47 16.08 -5.56
CA SER A 141 -6.60 16.29 -7.00
C SER A 141 -7.17 15.11 -7.77
N GLY A 142 -7.19 13.92 -7.15
CA GLY A 142 -7.55 12.67 -7.82
C GLY A 142 -6.49 12.12 -8.77
N LYS A 143 -5.22 12.58 -8.65
CA LYS A 143 -4.07 12.15 -9.47
C LYS A 143 -3.03 11.44 -8.63
N ILE A 144 -2.40 10.41 -9.18
CA ILE A 144 -1.36 9.65 -8.49
C ILE A 144 -0.04 10.42 -8.45
N ASP A 145 0.27 11.18 -9.49
CA ASP A 145 1.53 11.90 -9.67
C ASP A 145 1.57 13.29 -8.99
N ASP A 146 0.48 13.68 -8.34
CA ASP A 146 0.34 14.92 -7.60
C ASP A 146 0.68 14.77 -6.11
N ASP A 147 0.31 15.74 -5.30
CA ASP A 147 0.54 15.70 -3.85
C ASP A 147 -0.44 14.80 -3.12
N TRP A 148 0.09 14.17 -2.06
CA TRP A 148 -0.65 13.30 -1.17
C TRP A 148 -0.63 13.88 0.24
N ARG A 149 -1.80 13.97 0.86
CA ARG A 149 -1.98 14.42 2.24
C ARG A 149 -2.12 13.22 3.17
N LEU A 150 -1.32 13.20 4.23
CA LEU A 150 -1.38 12.17 5.26
C LEU A 150 -2.55 12.45 6.23
N VAL A 151 -3.38 11.43 6.46
CA VAL A 151 -4.46 11.43 7.44
C VAL A 151 -4.27 10.24 8.37
N TYR A 152 -4.18 10.51 9.67
CA TYR A 152 -4.10 9.48 10.69
C TYR A 152 -5.49 8.88 10.91
N ILE A 153 -5.60 7.54 10.88
CA ILE A 153 -6.81 6.83 11.29
C ILE A 153 -6.93 6.87 12.80
N GLN A 154 -5.78 6.77 13.48
CA GLN A 154 -5.66 6.88 14.92
C GLN A 154 -4.41 7.72 15.24
N GLU A 155 -4.50 8.66 16.16
CA GLU A 155 -3.42 9.62 16.44
C GLU A 155 -2.15 8.97 17.02
N ASN A 156 -2.34 7.88 17.76
CA ASN A 156 -1.25 7.12 18.36
C ASN A 156 -1.52 5.62 18.25
N GLY A 157 -0.52 4.78 18.55
CA GLY A 157 -0.67 3.34 18.49
C GLY A 157 -1.42 2.73 19.69
N ASP A 158 -2.07 3.53 20.53
CA ASP A 158 -2.79 3.08 21.73
C ASP A 158 -4.24 2.75 21.40
N LEU A 159 -4.70 1.62 21.88
CA LEU A 159 -6.10 1.20 21.80
C LEU A 159 -6.87 1.61 23.05
N PRO A 160 -8.22 1.67 23.00
CA PRO A 160 -9.04 2.09 24.14
C PRO A 160 -8.80 1.30 25.41
N ASP A 161 -8.34 0.07 25.31
CA ASP A 161 -7.99 -0.79 26.47
C ASP A 161 -6.56 -0.58 26.98
N GLY A 162 -5.81 0.38 26.41
CA GLY A 162 -4.45 0.71 26.78
C GLY A 162 -3.36 -0.18 26.16
N SER A 163 -3.72 -1.15 25.34
CA SER A 163 -2.76 -1.95 24.59
C SER A 163 -2.23 -1.20 23.36
N LYS A 164 -1.14 -1.69 22.78
CA LYS A 164 -0.50 -1.13 21.60
C LYS A 164 -0.89 -1.90 20.34
N LEU A 165 -0.95 -1.19 19.22
CA LEU A 165 -1.06 -1.82 17.90
C LEU A 165 0.26 -2.49 17.52
N VAL A 166 0.15 -3.74 17.06
CA VAL A 166 1.29 -4.52 16.56
C VAL A 166 1.05 -4.84 15.09
N HIS A 167 1.95 -4.37 14.22
CA HIS A 167 1.89 -4.53 12.77
C HIS A 167 0.52 -4.12 12.15
N PRO A 168 0.06 -2.86 12.31
CA PRO A 168 -1.26 -2.43 11.84
C PRO A 168 -1.31 -2.30 10.31
N GLU A 169 -1.15 -3.42 9.61
CA GLU A 169 -1.33 -3.50 8.16
C GLU A 169 -2.81 -3.46 7.82
N ILE A 170 -3.19 -2.59 6.89
CA ILE A 170 -4.58 -2.28 6.61
C ILE A 170 -4.99 -2.56 5.17
N THR A 171 -6.28 -2.83 5.01
CA THR A 171 -6.96 -2.89 3.72
C THR A 171 -8.33 -2.24 3.83
N ALA A 172 -8.90 -1.78 2.72
CA ALA A 172 -10.14 -1.01 2.71
C ALA A 172 -11.23 -1.68 1.88
N ILE A 173 -12.49 -1.54 2.34
CA ILE A 173 -13.70 -1.66 1.55
C ILE A 173 -14.32 -0.27 1.47
N ILE A 174 -14.60 0.20 0.25
CA ILE A 174 -15.11 1.55 0.00
C ILE A 174 -16.46 1.45 -0.69
N GLU A 175 -17.47 2.10 -0.13
CA GLU A 175 -18.81 2.21 -0.67
C GLU A 175 -19.28 3.66 -0.58
N ASP A 176 -19.33 4.35 -1.69
CA ASP A 176 -19.62 5.79 -1.78
C ASP A 176 -18.66 6.62 -0.89
N ASN A 177 -19.21 7.31 0.12
CA ASN A 177 -18.45 8.09 1.09
C ASN A 177 -18.02 7.29 2.34
N LYS A 178 -18.43 6.02 2.43
CA LYS A 178 -18.15 5.14 3.56
C LYS A 178 -16.95 4.28 3.30
N ILE A 179 -16.09 4.16 4.29
CA ILE A 179 -14.91 3.31 4.23
C ILE A 179 -14.89 2.44 5.49
N ALA A 180 -14.78 1.14 5.29
CA ALA A 180 -14.42 0.20 6.34
C ALA A 180 -12.95 -0.20 6.17
N MET A 181 -12.12 0.15 7.14
CA MET A 181 -10.71 -0.18 7.17
C MET A 181 -10.48 -1.34 8.11
N PHE A 182 -9.90 -2.42 7.60
CA PHE A 182 -9.55 -3.60 8.38
C PHE A 182 -8.06 -3.59 8.65
N SER A 183 -7.68 -3.66 9.92
CA SER A 183 -6.30 -3.68 10.38
C SER A 183 -5.94 -5.04 10.96
N ARG A 184 -4.78 -5.55 10.57
CA ARG A 184 -4.12 -6.65 11.24
C ARG A 184 -3.81 -6.26 12.69
N ASP A 185 -3.98 -7.22 13.61
CA ASP A 185 -3.50 -7.11 14.97
C ASP A 185 -2.96 -8.48 15.43
N ASP A 186 -1.67 -8.58 15.56
CA ASP A 186 -1.00 -9.84 15.92
C ASP A 186 -1.23 -10.26 17.36
N GLU A 187 -1.55 -9.31 18.24
CA GLU A 187 -1.75 -9.59 19.65
C GLU A 187 -3.12 -10.21 19.94
N ARG A 188 -4.18 -9.62 19.35
CA ARG A 188 -5.57 -10.07 19.60
C ARG A 188 -6.02 -11.22 18.73
N LYS A 189 -5.34 -11.49 17.62
CA LYS A 189 -5.73 -12.52 16.66
C LYS A 189 -7.12 -12.32 16.05
N VAL A 190 -7.60 -11.09 16.02
CA VAL A 190 -8.84 -10.65 15.36
C VAL A 190 -8.56 -9.35 14.62
N PRO A 191 -9.20 -9.08 13.48
CA PRO A 191 -9.03 -7.81 12.81
C PRO A 191 -9.66 -6.69 13.61
N LEU A 192 -9.00 -5.55 13.63
CA LEU A 192 -9.58 -4.30 14.09
C LEU A 192 -10.21 -3.58 12.91
N VAL A 193 -11.34 -2.92 13.16
CA VAL A 193 -12.07 -2.17 12.15
C VAL A 193 -12.17 -0.71 12.55
N TYR A 194 -11.97 0.17 11.59
CA TYR A 194 -12.22 1.60 11.69
C TYR A 194 -13.19 2.00 10.58
N LEU A 195 -14.11 2.90 10.89
CA LEU A 195 -15.12 3.38 9.95
C LEU A 195 -14.94 4.86 9.68
N SER A 196 -15.02 5.25 8.42
CA SER A 196 -15.17 6.63 7.98
C SER A 196 -16.50 6.80 7.24
N GLN A 197 -17.12 7.98 7.33
CA GLN A 197 -18.35 8.35 6.63
C GLN A 197 -18.19 9.61 5.78
N ASP A 198 -16.95 10.06 5.60
CA ASP A 198 -16.59 11.33 4.97
C ASP A 198 -15.36 11.20 4.04
N TYR A 199 -15.27 10.07 3.32
CA TYR A 199 -14.17 9.80 2.39
C TYR A 199 -12.78 9.70 3.05
N GLY A 200 -12.73 9.25 4.32
CA GLY A 200 -11.45 9.04 5.02
C GLY A 200 -10.89 10.28 5.71
N GLU A 201 -11.67 11.36 5.82
CA GLU A 201 -11.25 12.59 6.53
C GLU A 201 -11.27 12.39 8.05
N THR A 202 -12.29 11.69 8.57
CA THR A 202 -12.39 11.33 9.99
C THR A 202 -12.71 9.85 10.17
N TRP A 203 -12.34 9.31 11.33
CA TRP A 203 -12.44 7.88 11.61
C TRP A 203 -13.03 7.61 12.99
N SER A 204 -13.73 6.49 13.12
CA SER A 204 -14.20 5.97 14.41
C SER A 204 -13.05 5.45 15.25
N ASP A 205 -13.30 5.25 16.55
CA ASP A 205 -12.45 4.38 17.37
C ASP A 205 -12.39 2.96 16.78
N ALA A 206 -11.29 2.25 17.08
CA ALA A 206 -11.13 0.85 16.71
C ALA A 206 -12.14 -0.03 17.45
N PHE A 207 -12.68 -1.03 16.76
CA PHE A 207 -13.41 -2.12 17.37
C PHE A 207 -12.99 -3.45 16.75
N SER A 208 -13.08 -4.51 17.56
CA SER A 208 -12.77 -5.86 17.09
C SER A 208 -13.91 -6.41 16.23
N TYR A 209 -13.56 -7.10 15.16
CA TYR A 209 -14.52 -7.77 14.30
C TYR A 209 -14.29 -9.29 14.36
N ASP A 210 -15.31 -10.03 14.81
CA ASP A 210 -15.21 -11.47 15.07
C ASP A 210 -15.36 -12.28 13.76
N ILE A 211 -14.26 -12.32 13.00
CA ILE A 211 -14.10 -13.22 11.86
C ILE A 211 -12.82 -14.05 12.05
N PRO A 212 -12.75 -15.27 11.49
CA PRO A 212 -11.53 -16.03 11.49
C PRO A 212 -10.37 -15.22 10.86
N PHE A 213 -9.30 -15.07 11.60
CA PHE A 213 -8.15 -14.26 11.21
C PHE A 213 -6.84 -15.03 11.39
N SER A 214 -5.92 -14.82 10.47
CA SER A 214 -4.55 -15.31 10.54
C SER A 214 -3.60 -14.13 10.78
N ASP A 215 -2.50 -14.36 11.50
CA ASP A 215 -1.44 -13.37 11.76
C ASP A 215 -0.72 -12.99 10.45
N SER A 216 -1.45 -12.41 9.52
CA SER A 216 -0.95 -12.09 8.20
C SER A 216 -1.64 -10.85 7.65
N LYS A 217 -1.06 -10.27 6.63
CA LYS A 217 -1.64 -9.13 5.92
C LYS A 217 -3.01 -9.49 5.37
N ILE A 218 -4.01 -8.68 5.69
CA ILE A 218 -5.38 -8.83 5.21
C ILE A 218 -5.48 -8.25 3.79
N TYR A 219 -6.28 -8.89 2.96
CA TYR A 219 -6.72 -8.32 1.69
C TYR A 219 -8.24 -8.23 1.67
N ALA A 220 -8.76 -7.09 1.27
CA ALA A 220 -10.17 -6.90 0.94
C ALA A 220 -10.29 -6.35 -0.48
N GLY A 221 -11.33 -6.74 -1.16
CA GLY A 221 -11.59 -6.28 -2.52
C GLY A 221 -13.02 -6.61 -2.93
N THR A 222 -13.49 -5.95 -3.97
CA THR A 222 -14.83 -6.15 -4.52
C THR A 222 -14.77 -7.09 -5.70
N LEU A 223 -15.59 -8.13 -5.68
CA LEU A 223 -15.76 -9.07 -6.78
C LEU A 223 -16.49 -8.41 -7.97
N SER A 224 -16.39 -9.02 -9.14
CA SER A 224 -17.05 -8.52 -10.35
C SER A 224 -18.59 -8.47 -10.25
N ASP A 225 -19.19 -9.19 -9.31
CA ASP A 225 -20.63 -9.17 -9.02
C ASP A 225 -21.01 -8.17 -7.90
N GLY A 226 -20.05 -7.35 -7.43
CA GLY A 226 -20.25 -6.31 -6.44
C GLY A 226 -20.19 -6.77 -4.98
N ARG A 227 -19.88 -8.04 -4.69
CA ARG A 227 -19.67 -8.53 -3.32
C ARG A 227 -18.26 -8.16 -2.83
N ASN A 228 -18.16 -7.78 -1.57
CA ASN A 228 -16.93 -7.52 -0.83
C ASN A 228 -16.55 -8.70 0.05
#